data_363b99fddb3c197f487389f45a358b1f
#
_entry.id   363b99fddb3c197f487389f45a358b1f
#
_cell.length_a   1.000
_cell.length_b   1.000
_cell.length_c   1.000
_cell.angle_alpha   90.00
_cell.angle_beta   90.00
_cell.angle_gamma   90.00
#
_symmetry.space_group_name_H-M   'P 1'
#
loop_
_entity.id
_entity.type
_entity.pdbx_description
1 polymer ?
#
loop_
_entity_poly.entity_id
_entity_poly.type
_entity_poly.pdbx_seq_one_letter_code
_entity_poly.pdbx_strand_id
1 'polypeptide(L)'
;MVLCEVAKIVPETVSSLIGLIFTACQFIYLTAMNKDSKKTHSNKELARLFSQMADCYRYLGPDERFRANAYAGAAQTLRNMQEPVETLADDVQQLEDLKSIGKSIAEKIIEYLATGQIQTFEKLKKKVPFALLELMDIEGFGPATLRLLHDELGITTKEELVTAIEKGKLEKIKGFASRKIEKLKQALKLESSKKRLPLKEAQRIADNLLQSVKSIDGVLKATIAGSIRRKKDTIGDIDIVITADERKWKKIITAITKLPLVETVIAAGKTRASLVLKTKQVQADIRIVHDDEYGAALFYFTGSKDHNIQLRRLAKQRGWKVNEYGVFDNKTGKKLAGKTEEEIYDLFGIRFIPPEKRIGGNEINQAMNN
;
A
#
# COMPACT_ATOMS: atom_id res chain seq x y z
N MET A 1 -24.51 -30.70 -47.89
CA MET A 1 -24.21 -31.99 -48.54
C MET A 1 -23.21 -31.85 -49.70
N VAL A 2 -22.37 -30.80 -49.70
CA VAL A 2 -21.34 -30.53 -50.73
C VAL A 2 -19.91 -30.47 -50.14
N LEU A 3 -19.75 -30.58 -48.83
CA LEU A 3 -18.44 -30.54 -48.16
C LEU A 3 -17.86 -31.93 -47.81
N CYS A 4 -18.55 -33.02 -48.16
CA CYS A 4 -18.11 -34.39 -47.81
C CYS A 4 -17.41 -35.16 -48.96
N GLU A 5 -17.38 -34.61 -50.18
CA GLU A 5 -16.78 -35.32 -51.34
C GLU A 5 -15.38 -34.81 -51.71
N VAL A 6 -14.91 -33.69 -51.18
CA VAL A 6 -13.57 -33.16 -51.49
C VAL A 6 -12.46 -33.81 -50.65
N ALA A 7 -12.80 -34.57 -49.61
CA ALA A 7 -11.83 -35.18 -48.67
C ALA A 7 -11.13 -36.46 -49.20
N LYS A 8 -11.44 -36.94 -50.42
CA LYS A 8 -10.89 -38.21 -50.97
C LYS A 8 -9.77 -38.05 -51.98
N ILE A 9 -9.31 -36.83 -52.28
CA ILE A 9 -8.33 -36.61 -53.37
C ILE A 9 -7.06 -35.90 -52.92
N VAL A 10 -6.84 -35.69 -51.61
CA VAL A 10 -5.64 -34.98 -51.14
C VAL A 10 -4.66 -36.00 -50.56
N PRO A 11 -3.39 -36.06 -51.04
CA PRO A 11 -2.38 -36.95 -50.46
C PRO A 11 -2.15 -36.61 -48.97
N GLU A 12 -1.91 -37.63 -48.13
CA GLU A 12 -1.73 -37.48 -46.66
C GLU A 12 -0.69 -36.44 -46.27
N THR A 13 0.32 -36.21 -47.08
CA THR A 13 1.36 -35.18 -46.90
C THR A 13 0.82 -33.74 -47.00
N VAL A 14 -0.22 -33.50 -47.80
CA VAL A 14 -0.84 -32.16 -47.95
C VAL A 14 -1.83 -31.91 -46.81
N SER A 15 -2.49 -32.96 -46.30
CA SER A 15 -3.38 -32.86 -45.16
C SER A 15 -2.62 -32.47 -43.87
N SER A 16 -1.39 -32.97 -43.67
CA SER A 16 -0.55 -32.61 -42.54
C SER A 16 -0.02 -31.17 -42.64
N LEU A 17 0.29 -30.69 -43.84
CA LEU A 17 0.70 -29.30 -44.08
C LEU A 17 -0.45 -28.29 -43.85
N ILE A 18 -1.66 -28.64 -44.28
CA ILE A 18 -2.87 -27.81 -44.04
C ILE A 18 -3.19 -27.76 -42.55
N GLY A 19 -3.03 -28.87 -41.82
CA GLY A 19 -3.18 -28.90 -40.35
C GLY A 19 -2.16 -28.02 -39.63
N LEU A 20 -0.90 -28.03 -40.07
CA LEU A 20 0.17 -27.18 -39.53
C LEU A 20 -0.05 -25.69 -39.85
N ILE A 21 -0.50 -25.37 -41.07
CA ILE A 21 -0.83 -23.98 -41.47
C ILE A 21 -2.07 -23.48 -40.70
N PHE A 22 -3.07 -24.34 -40.48
CA PHE A 22 -4.27 -23.95 -39.72
C PHE A 22 -3.95 -23.70 -38.25
N THR A 23 -3.11 -24.54 -37.62
CA THR A 23 -2.61 -24.33 -36.26
C THR A 23 -1.71 -23.11 -36.18
N ALA A 24 -0.83 -22.87 -37.14
CA ALA A 24 0.01 -21.66 -37.19
C ALA A 24 -0.83 -20.40 -37.43
N CYS A 25 -1.81 -20.41 -38.32
CA CYS A 25 -2.74 -19.30 -38.52
C CYS A 25 -3.63 -19.06 -37.31
N GLN A 26 -4.10 -20.11 -36.62
CA GLN A 26 -4.86 -19.96 -35.37
C GLN A 26 -3.99 -19.40 -34.25
N PHE A 27 -2.71 -19.79 -34.18
CA PHE A 27 -1.74 -19.25 -33.26
C PHE A 27 -1.41 -17.77 -33.56
N ILE A 28 -1.23 -17.43 -34.84
CA ILE A 28 -0.99 -16.04 -35.30
C ILE A 28 -2.25 -15.18 -35.11
N TYR A 29 -3.44 -15.72 -35.36
CA TYR A 29 -4.71 -15.02 -35.17
C TYR A 29 -5.01 -14.79 -33.68
N LEU A 30 -4.75 -15.77 -32.79
CA LEU A 30 -4.84 -15.65 -31.36
C LEU A 30 -3.79 -14.66 -30.79
N THR A 31 -2.57 -14.65 -31.33
CA THR A 31 -1.54 -13.69 -30.96
C THR A 31 -1.83 -12.28 -31.49
N ALA A 32 -2.44 -12.14 -32.66
CA ALA A 32 -2.85 -10.86 -33.22
C ALA A 32 -4.07 -10.25 -32.51
N MET A 33 -5.08 -11.06 -32.17
CA MET A 33 -6.24 -10.60 -31.37
C MET A 33 -5.86 -10.25 -29.94
N ASN A 34 -4.78 -10.82 -29.39
CA ASN A 34 -4.29 -10.48 -28.05
C ASN A 34 -3.42 -9.21 -28.03
N LYS A 35 -3.00 -8.68 -29.20
CA LYS A 35 -2.21 -7.45 -29.29
C LYS A 35 -3.02 -6.17 -29.08
N ASP A 36 -4.32 -6.17 -29.38
CA ASP A 36 -5.15 -4.95 -29.30
C ASP A 36 -5.82 -4.72 -27.94
N SER A 37 -5.65 -5.61 -26.95
CA SER A 37 -6.13 -5.43 -25.57
C SER A 37 -5.03 -5.39 -24.53
N LYS A 38 -3.76 -5.11 -24.88
CA LYS A 38 -2.69 -4.91 -23.88
C LYS A 38 -2.94 -3.64 -23.08
N LYS A 39 -3.79 -3.78 -22.07
CA LYS A 39 -3.89 -2.82 -20.97
C LYS A 39 -2.52 -2.75 -20.30
N THR A 40 -1.90 -1.57 -20.33
CA THR A 40 -0.66 -1.15 -19.67
C THR A 40 -0.73 -1.21 -18.12
N HIS A 41 -1.19 -2.33 -17.54
CA HIS A 41 -1.41 -2.47 -16.10
C HIS A 41 -0.79 -3.71 -15.47
N SER A 42 -0.01 -4.51 -16.20
CA SER A 42 0.49 -5.79 -15.69
C SER A 42 1.43 -5.64 -14.50
N ASN A 43 2.30 -4.63 -14.46
CA ASN A 43 3.16 -4.41 -13.29
C ASN A 43 2.37 -4.20 -12.00
N LYS A 44 1.32 -3.38 -12.04
CA LYS A 44 0.47 -3.12 -10.86
C LYS A 44 -0.34 -4.35 -10.47
N GLU A 45 -0.86 -5.06 -11.46
CA GLU A 45 -1.66 -6.27 -11.22
C GLU A 45 -0.80 -7.40 -10.66
N LEU A 46 0.34 -7.71 -11.27
CA LEU A 46 1.31 -8.67 -10.74
C LEU A 46 1.80 -8.30 -9.35
N ALA A 47 2.10 -7.01 -9.11
CA ALA A 47 2.48 -6.53 -7.79
C ALA A 47 1.37 -6.75 -6.75
N ARG A 48 0.10 -6.59 -7.14
CA ARG A 48 -1.06 -6.88 -6.28
C ARG A 48 -1.13 -8.37 -5.97
N LEU A 49 -1.03 -9.23 -6.98
CA LEU A 49 -1.07 -10.68 -6.82
C LEU A 49 0.07 -11.18 -5.92
N PHE A 50 1.29 -10.70 -6.13
CA PHE A 50 2.42 -11.07 -5.29
C PHE A 50 2.30 -10.55 -3.85
N SER A 51 1.72 -9.36 -3.64
CA SER A 51 1.37 -8.92 -2.28
C SER A 51 0.41 -9.87 -1.60
N GLN A 52 -0.65 -10.27 -2.28
CA GLN A 52 -1.64 -11.21 -1.75
C GLN A 52 -1.03 -12.60 -1.49
N MET A 53 -0.11 -13.07 -2.35
CA MET A 53 0.65 -14.30 -2.08
C MET A 53 1.52 -14.16 -0.82
N ALA A 54 2.18 -13.01 -0.63
CA ALA A 54 2.96 -12.73 0.57
C ALA A 54 2.08 -12.80 1.84
N ASP A 55 0.85 -12.26 1.77
CA ASP A 55 -0.10 -12.29 2.89
C ASP A 55 -0.58 -13.71 3.18
N CYS A 56 -0.85 -14.53 2.17
CA CYS A 56 -1.11 -15.95 2.34
C CYS A 56 0.04 -16.67 3.08
N TYR A 57 1.29 -16.44 2.67
CA TYR A 57 2.45 -17.04 3.34
C TYR A 57 2.65 -16.51 4.76
N ARG A 58 2.40 -15.23 5.04
CA ARG A 58 2.40 -14.70 6.42
C ARG A 58 1.35 -15.37 7.29
N TYR A 59 0.16 -15.60 6.73
CA TYR A 59 -0.90 -16.31 7.43
C TYR A 59 -0.52 -17.76 7.73
N LEU A 60 0.12 -18.48 6.82
CA LEU A 60 0.53 -19.87 7.01
C LEU A 60 1.56 -20.05 8.13
N GLY A 61 2.35 -19.05 8.47
CA GLY A 61 3.17 -19.08 9.67
C GLY A 61 4.62 -18.63 9.52
N PRO A 62 5.37 -18.70 10.62
CA PRO A 62 6.77 -18.23 10.66
C PRO A 62 7.70 -18.99 9.70
N ASP A 63 7.44 -20.28 9.46
CA ASP A 63 8.24 -21.13 8.59
C ASP A 63 8.19 -20.67 7.12
N GLU A 64 7.10 -20.00 6.74
CA GLU A 64 6.89 -19.42 5.41
C GLU A 64 7.44 -17.99 5.25
N ARG A 65 8.11 -17.47 6.27
CA ARG A 65 8.60 -16.07 6.31
C ARG A 65 9.50 -15.71 5.12
N PHE A 66 10.34 -16.63 4.68
CA PHE A 66 11.22 -16.37 3.54
C PHE A 66 10.44 -16.21 2.24
N ARG A 67 9.43 -17.06 2.02
CA ARG A 67 8.55 -16.95 0.86
C ARG A 67 7.72 -15.67 0.92
N ALA A 68 7.14 -15.35 2.08
CA ALA A 68 6.41 -14.11 2.28
C ALA A 68 7.26 -12.87 1.94
N ASN A 69 8.52 -12.84 2.39
CA ASN A 69 9.43 -11.74 2.11
C ASN A 69 9.85 -11.67 0.63
N ALA A 70 10.07 -12.82 -0.02
CA ALA A 70 10.40 -12.88 -1.44
C ALA A 70 9.27 -12.30 -2.31
N TYR A 71 8.03 -12.74 -2.10
CA TYR A 71 6.88 -12.22 -2.83
C TYR A 71 6.60 -10.74 -2.52
N ALA A 72 6.76 -10.30 -1.26
CA ALA A 72 6.64 -8.89 -0.91
C ALA A 72 7.73 -8.02 -1.59
N GLY A 73 8.96 -8.55 -1.68
CA GLY A 73 10.06 -7.90 -2.39
C GLY A 73 9.80 -7.78 -3.89
N ALA A 74 9.35 -8.86 -4.52
CA ALA A 74 8.98 -8.88 -5.94
C ALA A 74 7.81 -7.92 -6.24
N ALA A 75 6.77 -7.92 -5.39
CA ALA A 75 5.68 -6.98 -5.51
C ALA A 75 6.16 -5.52 -5.46
N GLN A 76 7.13 -5.22 -4.58
CA GLN A 76 7.71 -3.89 -4.49
C GLN A 76 8.53 -3.54 -5.73
N THR A 77 9.33 -4.48 -6.26
CA THR A 77 10.08 -4.29 -7.50
C THR A 77 9.15 -3.96 -8.67
N LEU A 78 8.11 -4.75 -8.88
CA LEU A 78 7.13 -4.53 -9.95
C LEU A 78 6.38 -3.20 -9.81
N ARG A 79 6.02 -2.77 -8.60
CA ARG A 79 5.41 -1.44 -8.38
C ARG A 79 6.32 -0.30 -8.77
N ASN A 80 7.62 -0.50 -8.67
CA ASN A 80 8.64 0.52 -8.88
C ASN A 80 9.14 0.56 -10.32
N MET A 81 8.82 -0.45 -11.14
CA MET A 81 9.18 -0.48 -12.56
C MET A 81 8.40 0.60 -13.33
N GLN A 82 9.11 1.34 -14.15
CA GLN A 82 8.52 2.30 -15.09
C GLN A 82 8.15 1.63 -16.41
N GLU A 83 8.96 0.67 -16.82
CA GLU A 83 8.73 -0.12 -18.04
C GLU A 83 7.80 -1.29 -17.74
N PRO A 84 6.93 -1.65 -18.68
CA PRO A 84 6.10 -2.84 -18.56
C PRO A 84 6.96 -4.10 -18.42
N VAL A 85 6.65 -4.96 -17.46
CA VAL A 85 7.39 -6.21 -17.22
C VAL A 85 7.37 -7.15 -18.41
N GLU A 86 6.35 -7.03 -19.27
CA GLU A 86 6.22 -7.74 -20.53
C GLU A 86 7.39 -7.56 -21.49
N THR A 87 8.05 -6.39 -21.41
CA THR A 87 9.22 -6.10 -22.28
C THR A 87 10.43 -6.94 -21.91
N LEU A 88 10.47 -7.49 -20.70
CA LEU A 88 11.54 -8.35 -20.20
C LEU A 88 11.17 -9.85 -20.24
N ALA A 89 9.93 -10.18 -20.60
CA ALA A 89 9.41 -11.54 -20.49
C ALA A 89 9.98 -12.52 -21.53
N ASP A 90 10.57 -12.02 -22.60
CA ASP A 90 11.19 -12.84 -23.64
C ASP A 90 12.56 -13.41 -23.20
N ASP A 91 13.17 -12.85 -22.15
CA ASP A 91 14.43 -13.30 -21.57
C ASP A 91 14.29 -13.47 -20.06
N VAL A 92 14.24 -14.73 -19.62
CA VAL A 92 14.10 -15.07 -18.18
C VAL A 92 15.22 -14.46 -17.33
N GLN A 93 16.44 -14.36 -17.88
CA GLN A 93 17.58 -13.79 -17.17
C GLN A 93 17.37 -12.31 -16.85
N GLN A 94 16.79 -11.53 -17.76
CA GLN A 94 16.46 -10.12 -17.50
C GLN A 94 15.45 -9.96 -16.37
N LEU A 95 14.51 -10.91 -16.22
CA LEU A 95 13.60 -10.92 -15.09
C LEU A 95 14.32 -11.29 -13.79
N GLU A 96 15.25 -12.27 -13.83
CA GLU A 96 16.02 -12.69 -12.65
C GLU A 96 17.01 -11.63 -12.17
N ASP A 97 17.49 -10.76 -13.05
CA ASP A 97 18.36 -9.62 -12.72
C ASP A 97 17.61 -8.51 -11.95
N LEU A 98 16.28 -8.54 -11.96
CA LEU A 98 15.47 -7.61 -11.19
C LEU A 98 15.59 -7.94 -9.69
N LYS A 99 15.72 -6.90 -8.88
CA LYS A 99 15.83 -7.03 -7.42
C LYS A 99 14.67 -7.85 -6.83
N SER A 100 14.99 -8.84 -6.03
CA SER A 100 14.00 -9.73 -5.36
C SER A 100 13.18 -10.61 -6.31
N ILE A 101 13.58 -10.74 -7.57
CA ILE A 101 12.97 -11.66 -8.54
C ILE A 101 14.02 -12.72 -8.86
N GLY A 102 13.87 -13.90 -8.27
CA GLY A 102 14.65 -15.07 -8.63
C GLY A 102 13.86 -15.99 -9.56
N LYS A 103 14.48 -17.04 -10.06
CA LYS A 103 13.93 -18.00 -11.04
C LYS A 103 12.46 -18.37 -10.80
N SER A 104 12.10 -18.80 -9.60
CA SER A 104 10.72 -19.22 -9.28
C SER A 104 9.69 -18.09 -9.37
N ILE A 105 10.09 -16.84 -9.17
CA ILE A 105 9.19 -15.67 -9.31
C ILE A 105 9.13 -15.24 -10.77
N ALA A 106 10.26 -15.27 -11.50
CA ALA A 106 10.30 -15.01 -12.93
C ALA A 106 9.38 -15.98 -13.71
N GLU A 107 9.44 -17.28 -13.40
CA GLU A 107 8.53 -18.29 -13.97
C GLU A 107 7.04 -17.93 -13.76
N LYS A 108 6.68 -17.40 -12.59
CA LYS A 108 5.30 -16.98 -12.28
C LYS A 108 4.89 -15.70 -13.00
N ILE A 109 5.83 -14.79 -13.24
CA ILE A 109 5.58 -13.62 -14.09
C ILE A 109 5.25 -14.09 -15.51
N ILE A 110 6.06 -14.98 -16.08
CA ILE A 110 5.83 -15.55 -17.42
C ILE A 110 4.52 -16.32 -17.46
N GLU A 111 4.24 -17.17 -16.46
CA GLU A 111 2.97 -17.90 -16.35
C GLU A 111 1.78 -16.93 -16.38
N TYR A 112 1.84 -15.85 -15.60
CA TYR A 112 0.78 -14.84 -15.56
C TYR A 112 0.61 -14.12 -16.89
N LEU A 113 1.71 -13.71 -17.53
CA LEU A 113 1.66 -13.01 -18.81
C LEU A 113 1.10 -13.88 -19.93
N ALA A 114 1.36 -15.20 -19.87
CA ALA A 114 0.86 -16.16 -20.85
C ALA A 114 -0.60 -16.58 -20.61
N THR A 115 -1.01 -16.71 -19.33
CA THR A 115 -2.29 -17.36 -18.97
C THR A 115 -3.28 -16.44 -18.26
N GLY A 116 -2.82 -15.29 -17.76
CA GLY A 116 -3.60 -14.40 -16.88
C GLY A 116 -3.78 -14.92 -15.46
N GLN A 117 -3.13 -16.04 -15.10
CA GLN A 117 -3.28 -16.68 -13.79
C GLN A 117 -1.93 -17.18 -13.25
N ILE A 118 -1.85 -17.36 -11.93
CA ILE A 118 -0.71 -17.98 -11.24
C ILE A 118 -1.23 -19.20 -10.49
N GLN A 119 -0.97 -20.40 -10.99
CA GLN A 119 -1.49 -21.65 -10.39
C GLN A 119 -1.12 -21.81 -8.91
N THR A 120 0.11 -21.41 -8.54
CA THR A 120 0.55 -21.43 -7.14
C THR A 120 -0.33 -20.55 -6.27
N PHE A 121 -0.77 -19.40 -6.78
CA PHE A 121 -1.67 -18.50 -6.04
C PHE A 121 -3.07 -19.11 -5.88
N GLU A 122 -3.61 -19.74 -6.92
CA GLU A 122 -4.90 -20.44 -6.84
C GLU A 122 -4.87 -21.56 -5.79
N LYS A 123 -3.76 -22.31 -5.71
CA LYS A 123 -3.55 -23.33 -4.66
C LYS A 123 -3.44 -22.73 -3.27
N LEU A 124 -2.78 -21.56 -3.13
CA LEU A 124 -2.67 -20.85 -1.85
C LEU A 124 -4.01 -20.34 -1.35
N LYS A 125 -4.84 -19.76 -2.22
CA LYS A 125 -6.19 -19.29 -1.86
C LYS A 125 -7.07 -20.39 -1.26
N LYS A 126 -6.86 -21.64 -1.65
CA LYS A 126 -7.59 -22.81 -1.10
C LYS A 126 -7.10 -23.24 0.28
N LYS A 127 -5.87 -22.84 0.68
CA LYS A 127 -5.23 -23.22 1.96
C LYS A 127 -5.45 -22.21 3.08
N VAL A 128 -6.01 -21.06 2.79
CA VAL A 128 -6.16 -19.96 3.73
C VAL A 128 -7.55 -19.35 3.61
N PRO A 129 -8.12 -18.75 4.67
CA PRO A 129 -9.37 -17.99 4.57
C PRO A 129 -9.09 -16.66 3.83
N PHE A 130 -8.96 -16.75 2.50
CA PHE A 130 -8.40 -15.66 1.67
C PHE A 130 -9.17 -14.34 1.83
N ALA A 131 -10.50 -14.38 1.94
CA ALA A 131 -11.31 -13.18 2.16
C ALA A 131 -11.02 -12.50 3.52
N LEU A 132 -10.62 -13.29 4.53
CA LEU A 132 -10.25 -12.75 5.84
C LEU A 132 -8.89 -12.03 5.80
N LEU A 133 -7.98 -12.39 4.87
CA LEU A 133 -6.66 -11.79 4.78
C LEU A 133 -6.68 -10.32 4.35
N GLU A 134 -7.76 -9.84 3.73
CA GLU A 134 -7.97 -8.43 3.42
C GLU A 134 -7.95 -7.54 4.66
N LEU A 135 -8.20 -8.14 5.84
CA LEU A 135 -8.14 -7.42 7.12
C LEU A 135 -6.70 -7.21 7.63
N MET A 136 -5.67 -7.82 7.02
CA MET A 136 -4.28 -7.67 7.48
C MET A 136 -3.77 -6.24 7.44
N ASP A 137 -4.33 -5.40 6.58
CA ASP A 137 -3.99 -3.98 6.49
C ASP A 137 -4.60 -3.14 7.63
N ILE A 138 -5.54 -3.72 8.39
CA ILE A 138 -6.21 -3.05 9.50
C ILE A 138 -5.42 -3.27 10.78
N GLU A 139 -5.19 -2.19 11.54
CA GLU A 139 -4.47 -2.27 12.82
C GLU A 139 -5.13 -3.28 13.78
N GLY A 140 -4.33 -4.22 14.27
CA GLY A 140 -4.78 -5.26 15.19
C GLY A 140 -5.15 -6.60 14.53
N PHE A 141 -5.31 -6.66 13.20
CA PHE A 141 -5.63 -7.87 12.45
C PHE A 141 -4.40 -8.51 11.79
N GLY A 142 -3.29 -8.57 12.48
CA GLY A 142 -2.10 -9.28 11.99
C GLY A 142 -2.33 -10.79 11.81
N PRO A 143 -1.41 -11.50 11.10
CA PRO A 143 -1.54 -12.91 10.75
C PRO A 143 -1.92 -13.84 11.92
N ALA A 144 -1.28 -13.63 13.09
CA ALA A 144 -1.57 -14.42 14.29
C ALA A 144 -2.99 -14.20 14.83
N THR A 145 -3.48 -12.94 14.77
CA THR A 145 -4.85 -12.62 15.20
C THR A 145 -5.87 -13.26 14.26
N LEU A 146 -5.65 -13.18 12.95
CA LEU A 146 -6.56 -13.78 11.97
C LEU A 146 -6.57 -15.30 12.03
N ARG A 147 -5.41 -15.94 12.25
CA ARG A 147 -5.36 -17.40 12.50
C ARG A 147 -6.18 -17.77 13.72
N LEU A 148 -5.96 -17.11 14.84
CA LEU A 148 -6.68 -17.41 16.08
C LEU A 148 -8.20 -17.27 15.91
N LEU A 149 -8.67 -16.25 15.18
CA LEU A 149 -10.08 -16.06 14.87
C LEU A 149 -10.63 -17.18 13.97
N HIS A 150 -9.86 -17.61 12.99
CA HIS A 150 -10.22 -18.72 12.11
C HIS A 150 -10.23 -20.05 12.86
N ASP A 151 -9.18 -20.36 13.63
CA ASP A 151 -9.01 -21.65 14.32
C ASP A 151 -10.05 -21.82 15.44
N GLU A 152 -10.33 -20.78 16.23
CA GLU A 152 -11.23 -20.86 17.40
C GLU A 152 -12.72 -20.67 17.05
N LEU A 153 -13.03 -19.89 16.01
CA LEU A 153 -14.41 -19.53 15.68
C LEU A 153 -14.84 -19.92 14.26
N GLY A 154 -13.94 -20.48 13.45
CA GLY A 154 -14.22 -20.82 12.05
C GLY A 154 -14.48 -19.61 11.16
N ILE A 155 -14.04 -18.41 11.57
CA ILE A 155 -14.28 -17.16 10.82
C ILE A 155 -13.44 -17.16 9.55
N THR A 156 -14.09 -16.98 8.40
CA THR A 156 -13.45 -16.98 7.06
C THR A 156 -13.66 -15.67 6.33
N THR A 157 -14.64 -14.84 6.76
CA THR A 157 -14.97 -13.57 6.13
C THR A 157 -15.04 -12.42 7.13
N LYS A 158 -15.01 -11.18 6.61
CA LYS A 158 -15.18 -9.97 7.40
C LYS A 158 -16.59 -9.91 8.05
N GLU A 159 -17.61 -10.32 7.33
CA GLU A 159 -19.01 -10.30 7.77
C GLU A 159 -19.22 -11.26 8.94
N GLU A 160 -18.63 -12.45 8.88
CA GLU A 160 -18.65 -13.42 9.99
C GLU A 160 -17.94 -12.87 11.22
N LEU A 161 -16.81 -12.17 11.03
CA LEU A 161 -16.09 -11.50 12.10
C LEU A 161 -16.93 -10.42 12.78
N VAL A 162 -17.58 -9.54 12.02
CA VAL A 162 -18.48 -8.51 12.56
C VAL A 162 -19.59 -9.15 13.38
N THR A 163 -20.24 -10.17 12.83
CA THR A 163 -21.28 -10.92 13.53
C THR A 163 -20.79 -11.58 14.83
N ALA A 164 -19.57 -12.14 14.81
CA ALA A 164 -18.98 -12.77 15.99
C ALA A 164 -18.65 -11.75 17.09
N ILE A 165 -18.20 -10.56 16.69
CA ILE A 165 -17.96 -9.43 17.60
C ILE A 165 -19.27 -8.95 18.24
N GLU A 166 -20.32 -8.75 17.45
CA GLU A 166 -21.64 -8.30 17.93
C GLU A 166 -22.27 -9.32 18.91
N LYS A 167 -22.07 -10.61 18.66
CA LYS A 167 -22.55 -11.68 19.52
C LYS A 167 -21.66 -11.98 20.74
N GLY A 168 -20.60 -11.18 20.97
CA GLY A 168 -19.67 -11.35 22.11
C GLY A 168 -18.83 -12.63 22.08
N LYS A 169 -18.72 -13.31 20.91
CA LYS A 169 -18.00 -14.59 20.81
C LYS A 169 -16.50 -14.45 21.06
N LEU A 170 -15.90 -13.27 20.75
CA LEU A 170 -14.48 -13.02 20.92
C LEU A 170 -14.05 -12.97 22.39
N GLU A 171 -14.97 -12.64 23.30
CA GLU A 171 -14.68 -12.55 24.75
C GLU A 171 -14.27 -13.90 25.36
N LYS A 172 -14.65 -14.99 24.71
CA LYS A 172 -14.34 -16.37 25.14
C LYS A 172 -12.95 -16.83 24.66
N ILE A 173 -12.29 -16.09 23.79
CA ILE A 173 -10.99 -16.47 23.22
C ILE A 173 -9.86 -15.94 24.10
N LYS A 174 -8.95 -16.81 24.51
CA LYS A 174 -7.74 -16.41 25.26
C LYS A 174 -6.93 -15.37 24.47
N GLY A 175 -6.65 -14.23 25.09
CA GLY A 175 -5.91 -13.14 24.44
C GLY A 175 -6.80 -12.06 23.77
N PHE A 176 -8.13 -12.16 23.89
CA PHE A 176 -9.08 -11.14 23.46
C PHE A 176 -9.73 -10.46 24.69
N ALA A 177 -8.93 -9.67 25.41
CA ALA A 177 -9.48 -8.82 26.47
C ALA A 177 -10.42 -7.74 25.89
N SER A 178 -11.41 -7.27 26.67
CA SER A 178 -12.44 -6.31 26.26
C SER A 178 -11.85 -5.08 25.58
N ARG A 179 -10.72 -4.56 26.08
CA ARG A 179 -10.00 -3.43 25.44
C ARG A 179 -9.48 -3.74 24.04
N LYS A 180 -9.03 -4.97 23.78
CA LYS A 180 -8.58 -5.39 22.44
C LYS A 180 -9.77 -5.50 21.51
N ILE A 181 -10.87 -6.12 21.97
CA ILE A 181 -12.09 -6.25 21.17
C ILE A 181 -12.64 -4.89 20.77
N GLU A 182 -12.66 -3.93 21.72
CA GLU A 182 -13.13 -2.58 21.43
C GLU A 182 -12.25 -1.88 20.36
N LYS A 183 -10.93 -2.03 20.44
CA LYS A 183 -10.02 -1.52 19.40
C LYS A 183 -10.27 -2.15 18.04
N LEU A 184 -10.53 -3.47 17.98
CA LEU A 184 -10.85 -4.16 16.73
C LEU A 184 -12.19 -3.70 16.16
N LYS A 185 -13.22 -3.50 17.00
CA LYS A 185 -14.51 -2.92 16.59
C LYS A 185 -14.33 -1.54 15.97
N GLN A 186 -13.55 -0.67 16.64
CA GLN A 186 -13.26 0.68 16.13
C GLN A 186 -12.50 0.63 14.81
N ALA A 187 -11.49 -0.24 14.68
CA ALA A 187 -10.71 -0.39 13.45
C ALA A 187 -11.57 -0.88 12.28
N LEU A 188 -12.46 -1.86 12.49
CA LEU A 188 -13.42 -2.34 11.48
C LEU A 188 -14.43 -1.27 11.09
N LYS A 189 -14.97 -0.52 12.05
CA LYS A 189 -15.89 0.60 11.78
C LYS A 189 -15.21 1.69 10.95
N LEU A 190 -13.98 2.01 11.28
CA LEU A 190 -13.17 2.96 10.51
C LEU A 190 -12.90 2.46 9.09
N GLU A 191 -12.57 1.18 8.92
CA GLU A 191 -12.35 0.60 7.59
C GLU A 191 -13.63 0.59 6.74
N SER A 192 -14.78 0.25 7.34
CA SER A 192 -16.07 0.28 6.63
C SER A 192 -16.51 1.70 6.25
N SER A 193 -16.05 2.71 6.99
CA SER A 193 -16.32 4.13 6.69
C SER A 193 -15.31 4.74 5.70
N LYS A 194 -14.20 4.08 5.39
CA LYS A 194 -13.18 4.54 4.42
C LYS A 194 -13.69 4.49 2.98
N LYS A 195 -14.73 5.28 2.68
CA LYS A 195 -15.03 5.64 1.29
C LYS A 195 -13.89 6.53 0.80
N ARG A 196 -13.07 5.99 -0.10
CA ARG A 196 -12.06 6.83 -0.74
C ARG A 196 -12.75 7.92 -1.56
N LEU A 197 -12.34 9.15 -1.35
CA LEU A 197 -12.88 10.30 -2.05
C LEU A 197 -12.02 10.64 -3.26
N PRO A 198 -12.60 11.14 -4.36
CA PRO A 198 -11.82 11.76 -5.43
C PRO A 198 -10.98 12.91 -4.88
N LEU A 199 -9.78 13.13 -5.43
CA LEU A 199 -8.85 14.17 -4.95
C LEU A 199 -9.52 15.54 -4.82
N LYS A 200 -10.26 15.98 -5.83
CA LYS A 200 -10.91 17.30 -5.84
C LYS A 200 -11.88 17.48 -4.65
N GLU A 201 -12.63 16.45 -4.32
CA GLU A 201 -13.58 16.50 -3.20
C GLU A 201 -12.84 16.47 -1.85
N ALA A 202 -11.85 15.58 -1.70
CA ALA A 202 -11.02 15.49 -0.49
C ALA A 202 -10.23 16.80 -0.25
N GLN A 203 -9.68 17.40 -1.30
CA GLN A 203 -8.97 18.68 -1.22
C GLN A 203 -9.87 19.78 -0.63
N ARG A 204 -11.12 19.92 -1.15
CA ARG A 204 -12.06 20.91 -0.63
C ARG A 204 -12.37 20.71 0.87
N ILE A 205 -12.54 19.45 1.30
CA ILE A 205 -12.78 19.15 2.72
C ILE A 205 -11.56 19.47 3.55
N ALA A 206 -10.37 19.11 3.05
CA ALA A 206 -9.10 19.36 3.73
C ALA A 206 -8.80 20.86 3.84
N ASP A 207 -9.09 21.65 2.81
CA ASP A 207 -8.91 23.11 2.83
C ASP A 207 -9.83 23.77 3.88
N ASN A 208 -11.08 23.34 4.01
CA ASN A 208 -11.99 23.83 5.04
C ASN A 208 -11.49 23.49 6.45
N LEU A 209 -11.00 22.25 6.65
CA LEU A 209 -10.40 21.85 7.92
C LEU A 209 -9.14 22.67 8.20
N LEU A 210 -8.27 22.83 7.20
CA LEU A 210 -7.02 23.58 7.32
C LEU A 210 -7.29 25.05 7.73
N GLN A 211 -8.28 25.71 7.13
CA GLN A 211 -8.67 27.08 7.51
C GLN A 211 -9.17 27.14 8.96
N SER A 212 -10.02 26.19 9.35
CA SER A 212 -10.51 26.08 10.72
C SER A 212 -9.38 25.86 11.73
N VAL A 213 -8.38 25.04 11.37
CA VAL A 213 -7.20 24.79 12.22
C VAL A 213 -6.31 26.02 12.29
N LYS A 214 -6.08 26.72 11.17
CA LYS A 214 -5.27 27.95 11.13
C LYS A 214 -5.86 29.09 11.96
N SER A 215 -7.18 29.15 12.11
CA SER A 215 -7.86 30.19 12.92
C SER A 215 -7.75 29.94 14.44
N ILE A 216 -7.25 28.79 14.88
CA ILE A 216 -7.09 28.50 16.30
C ILE A 216 -5.90 29.31 16.86
N ASP A 217 -6.14 30.06 17.94
CA ASP A 217 -5.10 30.82 18.61
C ASP A 217 -3.89 29.97 19.01
N GLY A 218 -2.72 30.38 18.59
CA GLY A 218 -1.44 29.73 18.87
C GLY A 218 -0.96 28.76 17.81
N VAL A 219 -1.72 28.48 16.75
CA VAL A 219 -1.23 27.77 15.56
C VAL A 219 -0.34 28.73 14.77
N LEU A 220 0.91 28.34 14.51
CA LEU A 220 1.90 29.13 13.79
C LEU A 220 1.95 28.73 12.30
N LYS A 221 2.04 27.44 12.02
CA LYS A 221 2.04 26.88 10.66
C LYS A 221 1.05 25.73 10.61
N ALA A 222 0.40 25.53 9.47
CA ALA A 222 -0.42 24.37 9.20
C ALA A 222 -0.37 24.03 7.71
N THR A 223 -0.13 22.75 7.40
CA THR A 223 -0.01 22.27 6.02
C THR A 223 -0.68 20.90 5.87
N ILE A 224 -1.41 20.71 4.78
CA ILE A 224 -1.93 19.41 4.37
C ILE A 224 -0.75 18.53 3.95
N ALA A 225 -0.75 17.29 4.41
CA ALA A 225 0.24 16.26 4.09
C ALA A 225 -0.41 15.08 3.36
N GLY A 226 0.11 13.88 3.53
CA GLY A 226 -0.49 12.63 3.08
C GLY A 226 -0.72 12.50 1.58
N SER A 227 -1.71 11.71 1.24
CA SER A 227 -2.06 11.39 -0.14
C SER A 227 -2.59 12.59 -0.92
N ILE A 228 -3.20 13.58 -0.25
CA ILE A 228 -3.65 14.83 -0.88
C ILE A 228 -2.44 15.63 -1.39
N ARG A 229 -1.43 15.84 -0.55
CA ARG A 229 -0.22 16.56 -0.94
C ARG A 229 0.52 15.85 -2.07
N ARG A 230 0.46 14.52 -2.16
CA ARG A 230 1.00 13.72 -3.26
C ARG A 230 0.10 13.68 -4.49
N LYS A 231 -1.03 14.39 -4.51
CA LYS A 231 -2.00 14.45 -5.61
C LYS A 231 -2.46 13.07 -6.11
N LYS A 232 -2.77 12.15 -5.18
CA LYS A 232 -3.32 10.84 -5.55
C LYS A 232 -4.76 10.98 -6.04
N ASP A 233 -5.16 10.19 -7.03
CA ASP A 233 -6.51 10.22 -7.63
C ASP A 233 -7.62 10.00 -6.61
N THR A 234 -7.33 9.16 -5.61
CA THR A 234 -8.26 8.85 -4.52
C THR A 234 -7.61 8.97 -3.16
N ILE A 235 -8.35 9.51 -2.20
CA ILE A 235 -7.92 9.88 -0.85
C ILE A 235 -8.71 9.06 0.17
N GLY A 236 -8.02 8.43 1.13
CA GLY A 236 -8.65 7.69 2.23
C GLY A 236 -8.82 8.52 3.50
N ASP A 237 -7.87 9.42 3.75
CA ASP A 237 -7.74 10.22 4.97
C ASP A 237 -7.14 11.59 4.67
N ILE A 238 -7.28 12.52 5.60
CA ILE A 238 -6.73 13.88 5.52
C ILE A 238 -5.66 14.02 6.60
N ASP A 239 -4.41 14.23 6.20
CA ASP A 239 -3.31 14.49 7.11
C ASP A 239 -2.99 15.98 7.18
N ILE A 240 -2.86 16.54 8.40
CA ILE A 240 -2.42 17.91 8.62
C ILE A 240 -1.29 17.93 9.65
N VAL A 241 -0.20 18.61 9.31
CA VAL A 241 0.91 18.90 10.20
C VAL A 241 0.85 20.36 10.60
N ILE A 242 0.95 20.63 11.90
CA ILE A 242 0.94 21.98 12.45
C ILE A 242 2.13 22.23 13.38
N THR A 243 2.55 23.50 13.50
CA THR A 243 3.45 23.95 14.57
C THR A 243 2.75 24.95 15.47
N ALA A 244 3.12 24.93 16.74
CA ALA A 244 2.57 25.82 17.75
C ALA A 244 3.50 25.92 18.96
N ASP A 245 3.33 26.93 19.79
CA ASP A 245 3.97 27.01 21.11
C ASP A 245 3.54 25.80 21.97
N GLU A 246 4.51 25.07 22.51
CA GLU A 246 4.26 23.84 23.29
C GLU A 246 3.31 24.08 24.48
N ARG A 247 3.35 25.24 25.09
CA ARG A 247 2.46 25.63 26.19
C ARG A 247 0.99 25.66 25.77
N LYS A 248 0.70 25.85 24.49
CA LYS A 248 -0.65 25.91 23.91
C LYS A 248 -1.13 24.57 23.33
N TRP A 249 -0.29 23.55 23.17
CA TRP A 249 -0.63 22.31 22.49
C TRP A 249 -1.91 21.65 23.01
N LYS A 250 -2.07 21.53 24.33
CA LYS A 250 -3.28 20.95 24.93
C LYS A 250 -4.54 21.77 24.59
N LYS A 251 -4.45 23.10 24.61
CA LYS A 251 -5.57 23.98 24.23
C LYS A 251 -5.93 23.83 22.76
N ILE A 252 -4.92 23.78 21.90
CA ILE A 252 -5.08 23.61 20.44
C ILE A 252 -5.74 22.27 20.14
N ILE A 253 -5.24 21.15 20.69
CA ILE A 253 -5.87 19.84 20.50
C ILE A 253 -7.33 19.85 20.98
N THR A 254 -7.60 20.44 22.14
CA THR A 254 -8.97 20.57 22.65
C THR A 254 -9.85 21.43 21.72
N ALA A 255 -9.33 22.52 21.17
CA ALA A 255 -10.06 23.35 20.21
C ALA A 255 -10.34 22.57 18.90
N ILE A 256 -9.34 21.83 18.37
CA ILE A 256 -9.49 21.00 17.19
C ILE A 256 -10.61 19.97 17.39
N THR A 257 -10.65 19.28 18.54
CA THR A 257 -11.70 18.27 18.80
C THR A 257 -13.11 18.85 18.93
N LYS A 258 -13.23 20.16 19.15
CA LYS A 258 -14.50 20.88 19.28
C LYS A 258 -14.91 21.65 18.02
N LEU A 259 -14.16 21.54 16.92
CA LEU A 259 -14.53 22.22 15.68
C LEU A 259 -15.91 21.74 15.19
N PRO A 260 -16.77 22.64 14.69
CA PRO A 260 -18.13 22.31 14.25
C PRO A 260 -18.19 21.23 13.17
N LEU A 261 -17.13 21.10 12.38
CA LEU A 261 -17.02 20.12 11.31
C LEU A 261 -16.63 18.70 11.81
N VAL A 262 -16.25 18.54 13.07
CA VAL A 262 -15.93 17.25 13.68
C VAL A 262 -17.23 16.56 14.10
N GLU A 263 -17.35 15.29 13.72
CA GLU A 263 -18.44 14.41 14.15
C GLU A 263 -18.04 13.55 15.33
N THR A 264 -16.88 12.87 15.20
CA THR A 264 -16.40 11.95 16.24
C THR A 264 -14.91 12.14 16.45
N VAL A 265 -14.48 12.10 17.71
CA VAL A 265 -13.08 12.06 18.10
C VAL A 265 -12.68 10.60 18.30
N ILE A 266 -11.80 10.09 17.43
CA ILE A 266 -11.28 8.73 17.53
C ILE A 266 -10.24 8.63 18.63
N ALA A 267 -9.31 9.58 18.62
CA ALA A 267 -8.25 9.70 19.62
C ALA A 267 -7.80 11.16 19.73
N ALA A 268 -7.48 11.58 20.94
CA ALA A 268 -6.84 12.86 21.21
C ALA A 268 -5.75 12.68 22.26
N GLY A 269 -4.56 13.18 21.97
CA GLY A 269 -3.40 13.13 22.86
C GLY A 269 -2.77 14.51 23.02
N LYS A 270 -1.54 14.58 23.54
CA LYS A 270 -0.83 15.86 23.72
C LYS A 270 -0.47 16.49 22.36
N THR A 271 -0.10 15.68 21.37
CA THR A 271 0.50 16.12 20.10
C THR A 271 -0.26 15.66 18.86
N ARG A 272 -1.38 14.95 19.02
CA ARG A 272 -2.18 14.44 17.89
C ARG A 272 -3.66 14.43 18.20
N ALA A 273 -4.45 14.61 17.16
CA ALA A 273 -5.88 14.31 17.16
C ALA A 273 -6.23 13.50 15.90
N SER A 274 -7.01 12.43 16.08
CA SER A 274 -7.61 11.63 15.01
C SER A 274 -9.12 11.78 15.10
N LEU A 275 -9.74 12.21 14.03
CA LEU A 275 -11.13 12.70 13.98
C LEU A 275 -11.86 12.05 12.82
N VAL A 276 -13.19 11.96 12.92
CA VAL A 276 -14.08 11.75 11.77
C VAL A 276 -14.80 13.06 11.51
N LEU A 277 -14.77 13.53 10.27
CA LEU A 277 -15.47 14.75 9.87
C LEU A 277 -16.90 14.45 9.46
N LYS A 278 -17.84 15.37 9.74
CA LYS A 278 -19.25 15.24 9.33
C LYS A 278 -19.40 15.09 7.82
N THR A 279 -18.60 15.84 7.08
CA THR A 279 -18.62 15.78 5.61
C THR A 279 -17.99 14.46 5.13
N LYS A 280 -18.83 13.62 4.52
CA LYS A 280 -18.41 12.32 3.92
C LYS A 280 -17.82 11.31 4.90
N GLN A 281 -17.90 11.53 6.20
CA GLN A 281 -17.34 10.65 7.22
C GLN A 281 -15.84 10.35 7.03
N VAL A 282 -15.10 11.32 6.45
CA VAL A 282 -13.67 11.15 6.18
C VAL A 282 -12.87 11.31 7.47
N GLN A 283 -11.89 10.44 7.66
CA GLN A 283 -10.95 10.55 8.76
C GLN A 283 -9.98 11.71 8.53
N ALA A 284 -9.64 12.43 9.61
CA ALA A 284 -8.61 13.45 9.59
C ALA A 284 -7.64 13.25 10.76
N ASP A 285 -6.35 13.23 10.46
CA ASP A 285 -5.27 13.10 11.42
C ASP A 285 -4.46 14.38 11.48
N ILE A 286 -4.37 14.98 12.67
CA ILE A 286 -3.67 16.23 12.90
C ILE A 286 -2.52 15.98 13.87
N ARG A 287 -1.31 16.41 13.47
CA ARG A 287 -0.09 16.28 14.25
C ARG A 287 0.46 17.66 14.59
N ILE A 288 0.75 17.90 15.87
CA ILE A 288 1.51 19.08 16.33
C ILE A 288 2.96 18.68 16.57
N VAL A 289 3.87 19.49 16.09
CA VAL A 289 5.33 19.33 16.28
C VAL A 289 5.98 20.66 16.59
N HIS A 290 7.22 20.64 17.07
CA HIS A 290 8.05 21.84 17.21
C HIS A 290 8.46 22.38 15.83
N ASP A 291 8.79 23.67 15.77
CA ASP A 291 9.15 24.33 14.50
C ASP A 291 10.41 23.72 13.85
N ASP A 292 11.36 23.27 14.65
CA ASP A 292 12.58 22.59 14.21
C ASP A 292 12.37 21.11 13.79
N GLU A 293 11.17 20.57 13.99
CA GLU A 293 10.73 19.23 13.58
C GLU A 293 9.79 19.27 12.36
N TYR A 294 9.37 20.47 11.97
CA TYR A 294 8.29 20.65 11.00
C TYR A 294 8.57 19.99 9.64
N GLY A 295 9.78 20.16 9.12
CA GLY A 295 10.19 19.54 7.85
C GLY A 295 10.19 18.02 7.94
N ALA A 296 10.66 17.46 9.06
CA ALA A 296 10.67 16.02 9.27
C ALA A 296 9.25 15.44 9.40
N ALA A 297 8.37 16.12 10.13
CA ALA A 297 6.98 15.73 10.22
C ALA A 297 6.29 15.82 8.86
N LEU A 298 6.49 16.92 8.13
CA LEU A 298 5.91 17.11 6.81
C LEU A 298 6.41 16.04 5.82
N PHE A 299 7.70 15.75 5.82
CA PHE A 299 8.29 14.65 5.04
C PHE A 299 7.66 13.31 5.41
N TYR A 300 7.62 12.97 6.70
CA TYR A 300 7.17 11.69 7.20
C TYR A 300 5.68 11.43 6.91
N PHE A 301 4.82 12.40 7.22
CA PHE A 301 3.38 12.30 6.99
C PHE A 301 2.99 12.49 5.52
N THR A 302 3.78 13.21 4.73
CA THR A 302 3.59 13.22 3.27
C THR A 302 3.81 11.82 2.67
N GLY A 303 4.85 11.10 3.07
CA GLY A 303 5.17 9.76 2.55
C GLY A 303 5.63 9.82 1.07
N SER A 304 5.41 8.79 0.25
CA SER A 304 4.66 7.56 0.54
C SER A 304 5.34 6.67 1.60
N LYS A 305 4.61 5.67 2.08
CA LYS A 305 5.19 4.67 3.00
C LYS A 305 6.47 4.06 2.42
N ASP A 306 6.44 3.70 1.15
CA ASP A 306 7.57 3.08 0.47
C ASP A 306 8.74 4.05 0.28
N HIS A 307 8.46 5.32 -0.05
CA HIS A 307 9.47 6.38 -0.09
C HIS A 307 10.16 6.54 1.28
N ASN A 308 9.39 6.62 2.35
CA ASN A 308 9.93 6.70 3.71
C ASN A 308 10.74 5.46 4.10
N ILE A 309 10.32 4.26 3.66
CA ILE A 309 11.08 3.02 3.89
C ILE A 309 12.44 3.07 3.19
N GLN A 310 12.50 3.55 1.96
CA GLN A 310 13.76 3.66 1.22
C GLN A 310 14.71 4.64 1.88
N LEU A 311 14.25 5.84 2.25
CA LEU A 311 15.10 6.81 2.94
C LEU A 311 15.58 6.29 4.30
N ARG A 312 14.72 5.60 5.05
CA ARG A 312 15.14 4.96 6.33
C ARG A 312 16.17 3.86 6.13
N ARG A 313 16.16 3.13 5.00
CA ARG A 313 17.22 2.15 4.68
C ARG A 313 18.56 2.86 4.44
N LEU A 314 18.56 3.95 3.69
CA LEU A 314 19.76 4.76 3.48
C LEU A 314 20.28 5.36 4.79
N ALA A 315 19.40 5.88 5.64
CA ALA A 315 19.75 6.36 6.96
C ALA A 315 20.43 5.28 7.80
N LYS A 316 19.87 4.06 7.82
CA LYS A 316 20.45 2.93 8.57
C LYS A 316 21.84 2.57 8.08
N GLN A 317 22.12 2.62 6.78
CA GLN A 317 23.45 2.37 6.21
C GLN A 317 24.49 3.40 6.67
N ARG A 318 24.05 4.63 6.96
CA ARG A 318 24.90 5.74 7.47
C ARG A 318 24.94 5.81 9.00
N GLY A 319 24.34 4.85 9.71
CA GLY A 319 24.25 4.87 11.17
C GLY A 319 23.25 5.88 11.70
N TRP A 320 22.28 6.30 10.89
CA TRP A 320 21.26 7.29 11.24
C TRP A 320 19.87 6.70 11.41
N LYS A 321 18.98 7.45 12.09
CA LYS A 321 17.57 7.14 12.26
C LYS A 321 16.73 8.29 11.75
N VAL A 322 15.70 7.99 10.96
CA VAL A 322 14.71 8.96 10.45
C VAL A 322 13.35 8.65 11.06
N ASN A 323 12.70 9.65 11.61
CA ASN A 323 11.32 9.61 12.09
C ASN A 323 10.63 10.96 11.87
N GLU A 324 9.41 11.14 12.41
CA GLU A 324 8.63 12.36 12.31
C GLU A 324 9.22 13.59 13.05
N TYR A 325 10.27 13.40 13.83
CA TYR A 325 10.93 14.46 14.61
C TYR A 325 12.26 14.91 14.00
N GLY A 326 12.84 14.13 13.10
CA GLY A 326 14.10 14.46 12.46
C GLY A 326 14.90 13.29 11.95
N VAL A 327 16.11 13.61 11.52
CA VAL A 327 17.20 12.67 11.28
C VAL A 327 18.17 12.76 12.43
N PHE A 328 18.51 11.62 13.02
CA PHE A 328 19.35 11.53 14.21
C PHE A 328 20.52 10.59 13.97
N ASP A 329 21.68 10.95 14.49
CA ASP A 329 22.82 10.05 14.58
C ASP A 329 22.56 8.99 15.66
N ASN A 330 22.66 7.71 15.33
CA ASN A 330 22.33 6.62 16.26
C ASN A 330 23.34 6.47 17.42
N LYS A 331 24.59 6.92 17.22
CA LYS A 331 25.63 6.80 18.24
C LYS A 331 25.56 7.90 19.26
N THR A 332 25.36 9.13 18.79
CA THR A 332 25.39 10.34 19.62
C THR A 332 24.01 10.81 20.05
N GLY A 333 22.93 10.36 19.39
CA GLY A 333 21.57 10.88 19.56
C GLY A 333 21.38 12.29 19.00
N LYS A 334 22.40 12.90 18.39
CA LYS A 334 22.36 14.27 17.88
C LYS A 334 21.38 14.35 16.70
N LYS A 335 20.52 15.37 16.70
CA LYS A 335 19.66 15.74 15.58
C LYS A 335 20.52 16.35 14.47
N LEU A 336 20.43 15.81 13.28
CA LEU A 336 21.21 16.20 12.10
C LEU A 336 20.41 17.09 11.15
N ALA A 337 19.11 16.84 10.99
CA ALA A 337 18.19 17.59 10.14
C ALA A 337 16.75 17.43 10.62
N GLY A 338 15.85 18.33 10.22
CA GLY A 338 14.44 18.21 10.56
C GLY A 338 13.59 19.45 10.39
N LYS A 339 14.21 20.63 10.28
CA LYS A 339 13.51 21.90 10.22
C LYS A 339 12.79 22.08 8.87
N THR A 340 13.39 21.64 7.78
CA THR A 340 12.79 21.64 6.44
C THR A 340 12.94 20.26 5.77
N GLU A 341 12.14 20.00 4.73
CA GLU A 341 12.28 18.77 3.94
C GLU A 341 13.57 18.79 3.13
N GLU A 342 13.98 19.97 2.65
CA GLU A 342 15.21 20.21 1.90
C GLU A 342 16.43 19.80 2.74
N GLU A 343 16.53 20.24 4.01
CA GLU A 343 17.61 19.82 4.91
C GLU A 343 17.75 18.28 4.99
N ILE A 344 16.63 17.56 4.97
CA ILE A 344 16.65 16.11 5.03
C ILE A 344 17.24 15.54 3.73
N TYR A 345 16.78 16.01 2.57
CA TYR A 345 17.28 15.53 1.29
C TYR A 345 18.76 15.88 1.09
N ASP A 346 19.14 17.11 1.42
CA ASP A 346 20.54 17.60 1.32
C ASP A 346 21.49 16.77 2.17
N LEU A 347 21.08 16.41 3.41
CA LEU A 347 21.87 15.55 4.29
C LEU A 347 22.18 14.18 3.65
N PHE A 348 21.28 13.68 2.80
CA PHE A 348 21.46 12.43 2.06
C PHE A 348 22.16 12.62 0.69
N GLY A 349 22.48 13.86 0.28
CA GLY A 349 22.99 14.14 -1.05
C GLY A 349 21.96 13.85 -2.15
N ILE A 350 20.68 14.09 -1.85
CA ILE A 350 19.55 13.83 -2.73
C ILE A 350 18.91 15.17 -3.09
N ARG A 351 18.71 15.46 -4.36
CA ARG A 351 17.91 16.63 -4.78
C ARG A 351 16.51 16.52 -4.25
N PHE A 352 15.90 17.65 -3.87
CA PHE A 352 14.54 17.68 -3.37
C PHE A 352 13.56 16.95 -4.31
N ILE A 353 12.81 16.01 -3.77
CA ILE A 353 11.80 15.24 -4.52
C ILE A 353 10.43 15.81 -4.20
N PRO A 354 9.72 16.39 -5.20
CA PRO A 354 8.36 16.90 -5.01
C PRO A 354 7.40 15.82 -4.49
N PRO A 355 6.44 16.17 -3.61
CA PRO A 355 5.51 15.21 -3.01
C PRO A 355 4.83 14.27 -4.00
N GLU A 356 4.37 14.76 -5.13
CA GLU A 356 3.70 13.98 -6.18
C GLU A 356 4.59 12.91 -6.83
N LYS A 357 5.91 13.07 -6.76
CA LYS A 357 6.90 12.10 -7.28
C LYS A 357 7.34 11.07 -6.23
N ARG A 358 6.92 11.21 -4.96
CA ARG A 358 7.28 10.28 -3.86
C ARG A 358 6.42 9.02 -3.90
N ILE A 359 6.66 8.17 -4.89
CA ILE A 359 5.87 6.94 -5.11
C ILE A 359 6.48 5.70 -4.47
N GLY A 360 7.74 5.75 -4.04
CA GLY A 360 8.52 4.61 -3.53
C GLY A 360 9.10 3.75 -4.65
N GLY A 361 9.27 4.34 -5.84
CA GLY A 361 9.93 3.76 -7.00
C GLY A 361 11.45 3.94 -6.97
N ASN A 362 11.99 4.42 -8.07
CA ASN A 362 13.42 4.70 -8.23
C ASN A 362 13.78 6.19 -8.06
N GLU A 363 12.81 6.99 -7.61
CA GLU A 363 12.94 8.45 -7.54
C GLU A 363 14.09 8.91 -6.64
N ILE A 364 14.38 8.17 -5.56
CA ILE A 364 15.50 8.47 -4.65
C ILE A 364 16.84 8.28 -5.38
N ASN A 365 17.04 7.15 -6.08
CA ASN A 365 18.28 6.90 -6.80
C ASN A 365 18.46 7.89 -7.96
N GLN A 366 17.39 8.25 -8.66
CA GLN A 366 17.43 9.24 -9.75
C GLN A 366 17.73 10.67 -9.27
N ALA A 367 17.42 10.95 -8.01
CA ALA A 367 17.65 12.26 -7.40
C ALA A 367 18.98 12.33 -6.62
N MET A 368 19.69 11.21 -6.45
CA MET A 368 21.04 11.24 -5.87
C MET A 368 21.96 12.07 -6.76
N ASN A 369 22.70 12.97 -6.16
CA ASN A 369 23.80 13.67 -6.84
C ASN A 369 24.94 12.67 -7.03
N ASN A 370 25.35 12.46 -8.29
CA ASN A 370 26.56 11.72 -8.61
C ASN A 370 27.78 12.50 -8.16
#